data_7107ac25ca498f0309996e432de70ae7
#
_entry.id   7107ac25ca498f0309996e432de70ae7
#
_cell.length_a   1.000
_cell.length_b   1.000
_cell.length_c   1.000
_cell.angle_alpha   90.00
_cell.angle_beta   90.00
_cell.angle_gamma   90.00
#
_symmetry.space_group_name_H-M   'P 1'
#
loop_
_entity.id
_entity.type
_entity.pdbx_description
1 polymer ?
#
loop_
_entity_poly.entity_id
_entity_poly.type
_entity_poly.pdbx_seq_one_letter_code
_entity_poly.pdbx_strand_id
1 'polypeptide(L)'
;MIKANNKIHLSWDDINRAINDLCKKISLECPQIESVSGLPRGGLIPAVIISHKLGLPYVNNIFTNTLVIDDICDSGKTLENAPGLYHAVLHYKPHTSCVVPTIWAKEMGDEWIVYPWERSDSEAIQDYKI
;
A
#
# COMPACT_ATOMS: atom_id res chain seq x y z
N MET A 1 12.06 2.75 -12.08
CA MET A 1 12.45 1.66 -11.15
C MET A 1 13.90 1.30 -11.41
N ILE A 2 14.74 1.41 -10.39
CA ILE A 2 16.18 1.09 -10.49
C ILE A 2 16.46 -0.09 -9.57
N LYS A 3 17.06 -1.16 -10.11
CA LYS A 3 17.40 -2.36 -9.36
C LYS A 3 18.90 -2.39 -9.07
N ALA A 4 19.27 -2.47 -7.77
CA ALA A 4 20.66 -2.54 -7.34
C ALA A 4 20.77 -3.31 -6.01
N ASN A 5 21.74 -4.23 -5.90
CA ASN A 5 22.03 -4.98 -4.67
C ASN A 5 20.80 -5.67 -4.07
N ASN A 6 20.01 -6.34 -4.91
CA ASN A 6 18.75 -7.00 -4.55
C ASN A 6 17.69 -6.03 -3.98
N LYS A 7 17.84 -4.75 -4.27
CA LYS A 7 16.87 -3.71 -3.93
C LYS A 7 16.27 -3.10 -5.19
N ILE A 8 15.02 -2.74 -5.12
CA ILE A 8 14.34 -1.99 -6.17
C ILE A 8 14.04 -0.60 -5.61
N HIS A 9 14.62 0.44 -6.23
CA HIS A 9 14.38 1.81 -5.85
C HIS A 9 13.29 2.40 -6.74
N LEU A 10 12.17 2.78 -6.14
CA LEU A 10 11.04 3.37 -6.85
C LEU A 10 11.17 4.88 -6.90
N SER A 11 10.83 5.46 -8.05
CA SER A 11 10.72 6.91 -8.23
C SER A 11 9.31 7.37 -7.87
N TRP A 12 9.13 8.69 -7.75
CA TRP A 12 7.80 9.27 -7.59
C TRP A 12 6.92 8.99 -8.82
N ASP A 13 7.49 8.90 -10.02
CA ASP A 13 6.74 8.52 -11.21
C ASP A 13 6.24 7.08 -11.12
N ASP A 14 7.06 6.16 -10.60
CA ASP A 14 6.65 4.78 -10.35
C ASP A 14 5.46 4.73 -9.39
N ILE A 15 5.51 5.53 -8.32
CA ILE A 15 4.43 5.61 -7.33
C ILE A 15 3.16 6.18 -7.95
N ASN A 16 3.27 7.24 -8.75
CA ASN A 16 2.10 7.84 -9.40
C ASN A 16 1.41 6.85 -10.34
N ARG A 17 2.18 6.08 -11.10
CA ARG A 17 1.62 5.04 -11.98
C ARG A 17 0.91 3.95 -11.17
N ALA A 18 1.53 3.48 -10.09
CA ALA A 18 0.94 2.47 -9.22
C ALA A 18 -0.37 2.96 -8.59
N ILE A 19 -0.37 4.20 -8.08
CA ILE A 19 -1.57 4.79 -7.49
C ILE A 19 -2.69 4.96 -8.52
N ASN A 20 -2.36 5.40 -9.73
CA ASN A 20 -3.38 5.54 -10.79
C ASN A 20 -4.00 4.19 -11.14
N ASP A 21 -3.20 3.14 -11.25
CA ASP A 21 -3.69 1.78 -11.50
C ASP A 21 -4.56 1.29 -10.34
N LEU A 22 -4.11 1.54 -9.12
CA LEU A 22 -4.86 1.13 -7.92
C LEU A 22 -6.20 1.85 -7.83
N CYS A 23 -6.25 3.15 -8.12
CA CYS A 23 -7.49 3.93 -8.10
C CYS A 23 -8.51 3.42 -9.13
N LYS A 24 -8.05 3.00 -10.31
CA LYS A 24 -8.93 2.38 -11.31
C LYS A 24 -9.55 1.09 -10.78
N LYS A 25 -8.74 0.24 -10.16
CA LYS A 25 -9.19 -1.02 -9.57
C LYS A 25 -10.19 -0.77 -8.43
N ILE A 26 -9.89 0.19 -7.56
CA ILE A 26 -10.76 0.55 -6.44
C ILE A 26 -12.13 0.98 -6.96
N SER A 27 -12.18 1.85 -7.96
CA SER A 27 -13.43 2.34 -8.53
C SER A 27 -14.28 1.24 -9.13
N LEU A 28 -13.65 0.22 -9.72
CA LEU A 28 -14.34 -0.90 -10.34
C LEU A 28 -14.76 -1.98 -9.34
N GLU A 29 -13.88 -2.28 -8.38
CA GLU A 29 -14.05 -3.45 -7.50
C GLU A 29 -14.60 -3.11 -6.12
N CYS A 30 -14.47 -1.85 -5.68
CA CYS A 30 -14.92 -1.41 -4.35
C CYS A 30 -15.72 -0.11 -4.44
N PRO A 31 -16.84 -0.08 -5.19
CA PRO A 31 -17.64 1.15 -5.35
C PRO A 31 -18.33 1.60 -4.05
N GLN A 32 -18.43 0.72 -3.05
CA GLN A 32 -19.09 0.99 -1.77
C GLN A 32 -18.19 1.76 -0.78
N ILE A 33 -16.92 1.98 -1.11
CA ILE A 33 -15.99 2.71 -0.24
C ILE A 33 -16.41 4.17 -0.12
N GLU A 34 -16.43 4.69 1.10
CA GLU A 34 -16.83 6.08 1.37
C GLU A 34 -15.72 6.90 2.04
N SER A 35 -14.66 6.27 2.50
CA SER A 35 -13.53 6.94 3.15
C SER A 35 -12.24 6.15 2.97
N VAL A 36 -11.11 6.82 3.23
CA VAL A 36 -9.77 6.25 3.08
C VAL A 36 -8.98 6.48 4.36
N SER A 37 -8.22 5.49 4.78
CA SER A 37 -7.26 5.60 5.88
C SER A 37 -5.95 4.93 5.49
N GLY A 38 -4.86 5.27 6.17
CA GLY A 38 -3.55 4.71 5.89
C GLY A 38 -2.94 4.08 7.13
N LEU A 39 -2.20 3.01 6.94
CA LEU A 39 -1.46 2.37 8.01
C LEU A 39 -0.08 3.04 8.14
N PRO A 40 0.24 3.58 9.33
CA PRO A 40 1.54 4.22 9.50
C PRO A 40 2.68 3.19 9.37
N ARG A 41 3.81 3.58 8.90
CA ARG A 41 4.05 4.89 8.33
C ARG A 41 3.89 4.87 6.82
N GLY A 42 4.28 3.76 6.18
CA GLY A 42 4.37 3.65 4.72
C GLY A 42 3.05 3.83 3.98
N GLY A 43 1.93 3.50 4.63
CA GLY A 43 0.61 3.64 4.02
C GLY A 43 0.05 5.05 4.05
N LEU A 44 0.61 5.95 4.87
CA LEU A 44 0.07 7.31 5.01
C LEU A 44 0.19 8.12 3.73
N ILE A 45 1.34 8.08 3.08
CA ILE A 45 1.59 8.87 1.86
C ILE A 45 0.67 8.44 0.72
N PRO A 46 0.62 7.15 0.33
CA PRO A 46 -0.31 6.73 -0.72
C PRO A 46 -1.77 6.94 -0.33
N ALA A 47 -2.14 6.77 0.94
CA ALA A 47 -3.52 6.97 1.38
C ALA A 47 -3.99 8.40 1.17
N VAL A 48 -3.16 9.39 1.50
CA VAL A 48 -3.50 10.80 1.30
C VAL A 48 -3.68 11.09 -0.19
N ILE A 49 -2.79 10.60 -1.03
CA ILE A 49 -2.87 10.81 -2.48
C ILE A 49 -4.13 10.15 -3.05
N ILE A 50 -4.44 8.92 -2.64
CA ILE A 50 -5.63 8.19 -3.08
C ILE A 50 -6.91 8.90 -2.64
N SER A 51 -6.93 9.40 -1.40
CA SER A 51 -8.05 10.20 -0.89
C SER A 51 -8.35 11.38 -1.81
N HIS A 52 -7.33 12.12 -2.21
CA HIS A 52 -7.48 13.25 -3.14
C HIS A 52 -7.94 12.79 -4.53
N LYS A 53 -7.34 11.73 -5.07
CA LYS A 53 -7.68 11.25 -6.42
C LYS A 53 -9.10 10.70 -6.52
N LEU A 54 -9.57 10.02 -5.49
CA LEU A 54 -10.92 9.46 -5.46
C LEU A 54 -11.97 10.46 -4.96
N GLY A 55 -11.55 11.59 -4.41
CA GLY A 55 -12.46 12.58 -3.84
C GLY A 55 -13.16 12.07 -2.57
N LEU A 56 -12.51 11.16 -1.82
CA LEU A 56 -13.06 10.59 -0.59
C LEU A 56 -12.33 11.16 0.63
N PRO A 57 -13.02 11.39 1.76
CA PRO A 57 -12.38 11.92 2.95
C PRO A 57 -11.34 10.95 3.52
N TYR A 58 -10.24 11.51 4.01
CA TYR A 58 -9.29 10.76 4.84
C TYR A 58 -9.81 10.73 6.28
N VAL A 59 -9.83 9.54 6.89
CA VAL A 59 -10.30 9.34 8.26
C VAL A 59 -9.26 8.61 9.10
N ASN A 60 -9.19 8.92 10.38
CA ASN A 60 -8.33 8.20 11.33
C ASN A 60 -9.02 6.95 11.89
N ASN A 61 -10.33 7.02 12.10
CA ASN A 61 -11.12 5.90 12.58
C ASN A 61 -11.59 5.06 11.40
N ILE A 62 -11.42 3.75 11.48
CA ILE A 62 -11.72 2.84 10.38
C ILE A 62 -13.11 2.24 10.60
N PHE A 63 -13.99 2.46 9.62
CA PHE A 63 -15.36 1.95 9.58
C PHE A 63 -15.47 0.80 8.56
N THR A 64 -16.64 0.20 8.44
CA THR A 64 -16.87 -0.91 7.51
C THR A 64 -16.70 -0.51 6.04
N ASN A 65 -16.92 0.77 5.72
CA ASN A 65 -16.78 1.32 4.36
C ASN A 65 -15.50 2.11 4.16
N THR A 66 -14.52 1.96 5.03
CA THR A 66 -13.22 2.60 4.93
C THR A 66 -12.25 1.70 4.18
N LEU A 67 -11.59 2.25 3.16
CA LEU A 67 -10.48 1.59 2.48
C LEU A 67 -9.20 1.86 3.25
N VAL A 68 -8.55 0.80 3.71
CA VAL A 68 -7.29 0.88 4.47
C VAL A 68 -6.13 0.64 3.53
N ILE A 69 -5.22 1.60 3.45
CA ILE A 69 -4.10 1.60 2.51
C ILE A 69 -2.80 1.30 3.24
N ASP A 70 -1.99 0.43 2.66
CA ASP A 70 -0.58 0.28 3.03
C ASP A 70 0.26 0.34 1.74
N ASP A 71 1.56 0.54 1.90
CA ASP A 71 2.48 0.58 0.75
C ASP A 71 2.71 -0.83 0.20
N ILE A 72 2.94 -1.79 1.08
CA ILE A 72 3.31 -3.15 0.68
C ILE A 72 2.65 -4.19 1.58
N CYS A 73 2.29 -5.32 0.99
CA CYS A 73 1.93 -6.54 1.70
C CYS A 73 3.05 -7.57 1.46
N ASP A 74 4.03 -7.60 2.35
CA ASP A 74 5.19 -8.50 2.25
C ASP A 74 4.96 -9.77 3.07
N SER A 75 5.20 -9.74 4.39
CA SER A 75 4.87 -10.88 5.25
C SER A 75 3.36 -11.02 5.46
N GLY A 76 2.63 -9.93 5.32
CA GLY A 76 1.20 -9.87 5.57
C GLY A 76 0.83 -9.66 7.03
N LYS A 77 1.80 -9.56 7.92
CA LYS A 77 1.53 -9.45 9.37
C LYS A 77 0.85 -8.13 9.74
N THR A 78 1.24 -7.03 9.09
CA THR A 78 0.59 -5.75 9.30
C THR A 78 -0.88 -5.80 8.88
N LEU A 79 -1.16 -6.32 7.69
CA LEU A 79 -2.52 -6.44 7.18
C LEU A 79 -3.36 -7.43 7.96
N GLU A 80 -2.77 -8.56 8.36
CA GLU A 80 -3.46 -9.58 9.17
C GLU A 80 -4.03 -8.98 10.46
N ASN A 81 -3.32 -8.03 11.05
CA ASN A 81 -3.70 -7.39 12.30
C ASN A 81 -4.40 -6.04 12.12
N ALA A 82 -4.55 -5.58 10.87
CA ALA A 82 -5.16 -4.29 10.59
C ALA A 82 -6.69 -4.35 10.72
N PRO A 83 -7.30 -3.28 11.24
CA PRO A 83 -8.75 -3.19 11.26
C PRO A 83 -9.31 -2.96 9.85
N GLY A 84 -10.61 -3.11 9.71
CA GLY A 84 -11.32 -2.81 8.45
C GLY A 84 -11.57 -4.04 7.60
N LEU A 85 -12.44 -3.89 6.60
CA LEU A 85 -12.85 -4.95 5.69
C LEU A 85 -12.14 -4.89 4.34
N TYR A 86 -11.67 -3.71 3.94
CA TYR A 86 -11.08 -3.48 2.63
C TYR A 86 -9.66 -2.98 2.79
N HIS A 87 -8.70 -3.75 2.28
CA HIS A 87 -7.28 -3.43 2.35
C HIS A 87 -6.70 -3.35 0.96
N ALA A 88 -6.04 -2.23 0.64
CA ALA A 88 -5.37 -2.05 -0.64
C ALA A 88 -3.91 -1.70 -0.43
N VAL A 89 -3.05 -2.24 -1.27
CA VAL A 89 -1.61 -1.98 -1.21
C VAL A 89 -1.09 -1.64 -2.60
N LEU A 90 0.01 -0.90 -2.65
CA LEU A 90 0.68 -0.63 -3.92
C LEU A 90 1.35 -1.90 -4.44
N HIS A 91 2.02 -2.62 -3.58
CA HIS A 91 2.79 -3.81 -3.95
C HIS A 91 2.44 -5.00 -3.06
N TYR A 92 2.26 -6.14 -3.70
CA TYR A 92 1.92 -7.40 -3.04
C TYR A 92 2.96 -8.46 -3.37
N LYS A 93 3.48 -9.14 -2.34
CA LYS A 93 4.42 -10.27 -2.49
C LYS A 93 3.69 -11.57 -2.15
N PRO A 94 3.12 -12.25 -3.15
CA PRO A 94 2.28 -13.42 -2.87
C PRO A 94 3.02 -14.61 -2.26
N HIS A 95 4.33 -14.75 -2.49
CA HIS A 95 5.06 -15.90 -1.95
C HIS A 95 5.55 -15.72 -0.52
N THR A 96 5.55 -14.52 0.03
CA THR A 96 5.98 -14.28 1.41
C THR A 96 4.83 -13.91 2.33
N SER A 97 3.71 -13.46 1.76
CA SER A 97 2.58 -12.96 2.54
C SER A 97 1.69 -14.10 3.07
N CYS A 98 1.27 -13.96 4.33
CA CYS A 98 0.31 -14.88 4.96
C CYS A 98 -1.14 -14.50 4.69
N VAL A 99 -1.40 -13.35 4.06
CA VAL A 99 -2.74 -12.88 3.72
C VAL A 99 -2.78 -12.36 2.28
N VAL A 100 -3.98 -12.26 1.72
CA VAL A 100 -4.20 -11.66 0.40
C VAL A 100 -4.94 -10.33 0.62
N PRO A 101 -4.38 -9.19 0.18
CA PRO A 101 -5.09 -7.92 0.27
C PRO A 101 -6.32 -7.93 -0.65
N THR A 102 -7.27 -7.03 -0.39
CA THR A 102 -8.46 -6.92 -1.22
C THR A 102 -8.10 -6.50 -2.65
N ILE A 103 -7.21 -5.52 -2.77
CA ILE A 103 -6.75 -4.97 -4.05
C ILE A 103 -5.26 -4.63 -3.96
N TRP A 104 -4.55 -4.79 -5.06
CA TRP A 104 -3.16 -4.35 -5.17
C TRP A 104 -2.89 -3.81 -6.57
N ALA A 105 -1.91 -2.90 -6.65
CA ALA A 105 -1.52 -2.34 -7.95
C ALA A 105 -0.63 -3.31 -8.73
N LYS A 106 0.36 -3.90 -8.06
CA LYS A 106 1.34 -4.77 -8.72
C LYS A 106 1.86 -5.85 -7.78
N GLU A 107 2.02 -7.08 -8.30
CA GLU A 107 2.73 -8.15 -7.61
C GLU A 107 4.24 -7.99 -7.80
N MET A 108 5.01 -8.28 -6.75
CA MET A 108 6.45 -8.13 -6.74
C MET A 108 7.13 -9.45 -6.36
N GLY A 109 8.40 -9.57 -6.72
CA GLY A 109 9.24 -10.70 -6.35
C GLY A 109 9.95 -10.52 -5.00
N ASP A 110 11.12 -11.13 -4.87
CA ASP A 110 11.84 -11.21 -3.59
C ASP A 110 12.65 -9.98 -3.23
N GLU A 111 12.90 -9.08 -4.19
CA GLU A 111 13.73 -7.90 -3.95
C GLU A 111 13.09 -6.99 -2.91
N TRP A 112 13.94 -6.37 -2.10
CA TRP A 112 13.51 -5.36 -1.15
C TRP A 112 13.15 -4.07 -1.90
N ILE A 113 11.99 -3.50 -1.60
CA ILE A 113 11.52 -2.28 -2.25
C ILE A 113 11.88 -1.08 -1.37
N VAL A 114 12.54 -0.09 -1.98
CA VAL A 114 12.84 1.19 -1.35
C VAL A 114 11.93 2.24 -1.99
N TYR A 115 11.05 2.81 -1.19
CA TYR A 115 10.11 3.82 -1.65
C TYR A 115 10.76 5.21 -1.70
N PRO A 116 10.28 6.12 -2.54
CA PRO A 116 10.92 7.43 -2.70
C PRO A 116 10.84 8.32 -1.45
N TRP A 117 9.95 8.00 -0.50
CA TRP A 117 9.87 8.70 0.78
C TRP A 117 10.78 8.11 1.86
N GLU A 118 11.45 6.99 1.58
CA GLU A 118 12.36 6.33 2.53
C GLU A 118 13.80 6.76 2.28
N ARG A 119 14.66 6.49 3.25
CA ARG A 119 16.10 6.65 3.05
C ARG A 119 16.58 5.61 2.04
N SER A 120 17.54 6.00 1.18
CA SER A 120 18.08 5.12 0.15
C SER A 120 18.79 3.87 0.72
N ASP A 121 19.21 3.94 1.99
CA ASP A 121 19.86 2.84 2.70
C ASP A 121 18.88 2.07 3.60
N SER A 122 17.56 2.18 3.36
CA SER A 122 16.56 1.53 4.20
C SER A 122 16.77 0.02 4.23
N GLU A 123 16.53 -0.56 5.41
CA GLU A 123 16.65 -1.99 5.66
C GLU A 123 15.28 -2.63 5.85
N ALA A 124 15.26 -3.96 5.85
CA ALA A 124 14.04 -4.75 5.96
C ALA A 124 13.49 -4.73 7.40
N ILE A 125 12.98 -3.57 7.83
CA ILE A 125 12.30 -3.42 9.11
C ILE A 125 10.80 -3.45 8.87
N GLN A 126 10.15 -4.45 9.45
CA GLN A 126 8.71 -4.59 9.32
C GLN A 126 8.00 -3.64 10.30
N ASP A 127 7.01 -2.89 9.83
CA ASP A 127 6.29 -1.92 10.65
C ASP A 127 5.62 -2.56 11.87
N TYR A 128 5.16 -3.80 11.76
CA TYR A 128 4.54 -4.51 12.89
C TYR A 128 5.52 -4.84 14.02
N LYS A 129 6.81 -4.68 13.79
CA LYS A 129 7.86 -4.91 14.80
C LYS A 129 8.29 -3.65 15.54
N ILE A 130 7.77 -2.51 15.13
CA ILE A 130 8.16 -1.22 15.69
C ILE A 130 7.30 -0.88 16.91
#